data_69168f8e677f4e4a537f8bc71c13c583
#
_entry.id   69168f8e677f4e4a537f8bc71c13c583
#
_cell.length_a   1.000
_cell.length_b   1.000
_cell.length_c   1.000
_cell.angle_alpha   90.00
_cell.angle_beta   90.00
_cell.angle_gamma   90.00
#
_symmetry.space_group_name_H-M   'P 1'
#
loop_
_entity.id
_entity.type
_entity.pdbx_description
1 polymer ?
#
loop_
_entity_poly.entity_id
_entity_poly.type
_entity_poly.pdbx_seq_one_letter_code
_entity_poly.pdbx_strand_id
1 'polypeptide(L)'
;VRLSALMKLPNIFVYTHDSVALGEDGPTHQPIEHMVTLRSTPNLNNWRPADLVETAVSWKSAVSSQKTPTCLIYSRQGTSAIKRSPDQISMIDMGGYLLEESDDFDLTIVASGSEVQLALDAAKELRNDSINANVVSMPCLDIFLDQDKEYQNKIINPEKPVLVVECAHPNSWYRILNRNDKVIGIETFGESAPGSELLNHFGFNTDNVIKTAKSLIND
;
A
#
# COMPACT_ATOMS: atom_id res chain seq x y z
N VAL A 1 21.11 4.35 -3.14
CA VAL A 1 19.90 5.07 -2.70
C VAL A 1 20.27 6.16 -1.70
N ARG A 2 20.82 5.84 -0.52
CA ARG A 2 21.10 6.80 0.57
C ARG A 2 21.93 8.02 0.12
N LEU A 3 23.03 7.81 -0.62
CA LEU A 3 23.85 8.92 -1.12
C LEU A 3 23.07 9.83 -2.09
N SER A 4 22.24 9.26 -2.93
CA SER A 4 21.38 10.01 -3.83
C SER A 4 20.41 10.91 -3.06
N ALA A 5 19.76 10.38 -2.02
CA ALA A 5 18.87 11.14 -1.16
C ALA A 5 19.61 12.25 -0.39
N LEU A 6 20.78 11.94 0.18
CA LEU A 6 21.63 12.91 0.91
C LEU A 6 22.09 14.06 0.00
N MET A 7 22.50 13.74 -1.23
CA MET A 7 23.00 14.71 -2.22
C MET A 7 21.88 15.41 -3.01
N LYS A 8 20.62 15.05 -2.76
CA LYS A 8 19.44 15.57 -3.48
C LYS A 8 19.52 15.36 -4.99
N LEU A 9 19.97 14.18 -5.41
CA LEU A 9 20.05 13.81 -6.82
C LEU A 9 18.79 13.06 -7.23
N PRO A 10 18.09 13.47 -8.31
CA PRO A 10 16.82 12.88 -8.71
C PRO A 10 17.01 11.57 -9.48
N ASN A 11 17.75 10.63 -8.91
CA ASN A 11 17.95 9.32 -9.51
C ASN A 11 16.67 8.48 -9.40
N ILE A 12 16.43 7.67 -10.41
CA ILE A 12 15.31 6.72 -10.43
C ILE A 12 15.87 5.33 -10.24
N PHE A 13 15.40 4.64 -9.20
CA PHE A 13 15.73 3.26 -8.88
C PHE A 13 14.52 2.39 -9.16
N VAL A 14 14.65 1.43 -10.06
CA VAL A 14 13.57 0.50 -10.42
C VAL A 14 13.86 -0.85 -9.81
N TYR A 15 12.95 -1.31 -8.98
CA TYR A 15 12.99 -2.62 -8.33
C TYR A 15 11.76 -3.43 -8.75
N THR A 16 11.94 -4.71 -8.92
CA THR A 16 10.87 -5.67 -9.17
C THR A 16 10.88 -6.75 -8.09
N HIS A 17 9.83 -7.59 -8.06
CA HIS A 17 9.73 -8.69 -7.09
C HIS A 17 9.54 -8.17 -5.66
N ASP A 18 8.47 -7.41 -5.45
CA ASP A 18 8.21 -6.56 -4.29
C ASP A 18 7.74 -7.29 -3.02
N SER A 19 7.49 -8.60 -3.07
CA SER A 19 6.86 -9.32 -1.95
C SER A 19 7.10 -10.84 -1.99
N VAL A 20 6.55 -11.57 -1.02
CA VAL A 20 6.56 -13.05 -0.99
C VAL A 20 5.83 -13.68 -2.19
N ALA A 21 4.99 -12.91 -2.89
CA ALA A 21 4.32 -13.36 -4.12
C ALA A 21 5.29 -13.66 -5.28
N LEU A 22 6.55 -13.31 -5.14
CA LEU A 22 7.64 -13.74 -6.00
C LEU A 22 7.70 -15.29 -6.08
N GLY A 23 7.47 -16.00 -4.96
CA GLY A 23 7.26 -17.44 -4.99
C GLY A 23 8.51 -18.26 -4.63
N GLU A 24 8.79 -19.26 -5.44
CA GLU A 24 9.71 -20.38 -5.14
C GLU A 24 11.17 -19.97 -4.92
N ASP A 25 11.60 -18.80 -5.39
CA ASP A 25 12.97 -18.27 -5.15
C ASP A 25 13.26 -18.11 -3.66
N GLY A 26 12.20 -18.00 -2.84
CA GLY A 26 12.26 -18.14 -1.40
C GLY A 26 12.79 -16.91 -0.65
N PRO A 27 13.05 -17.09 0.65
CA PRO A 27 13.30 -15.98 1.58
C PRO A 27 14.51 -15.12 1.26
N THR A 28 15.49 -15.63 0.49
CA THR A 28 16.67 -14.83 0.08
C THR A 28 16.35 -13.79 -0.99
N HIS A 29 15.19 -13.89 -1.65
CA HIS A 29 14.76 -12.99 -2.73
C HIS A 29 13.46 -12.25 -2.39
N GLN A 30 12.78 -12.62 -1.34
CA GLN A 30 11.50 -12.03 -0.92
C GLN A 30 11.75 -10.84 0.03
N PRO A 31 11.45 -9.60 -0.40
CA PRO A 31 11.64 -8.42 0.45
C PRO A 31 10.55 -8.37 1.53
N ILE A 32 10.94 -8.23 2.77
CA ILE A 32 10.07 -8.03 3.94
C ILE A 32 10.32 -6.65 4.55
N GLU A 33 11.54 -6.43 5.08
CA GLU A 33 11.96 -5.20 5.75
C GLU A 33 12.39 -4.09 4.79
N HIS A 34 12.56 -4.39 3.53
CA HIS A 34 13.09 -3.46 2.51
C HIS A 34 12.21 -2.20 2.36
N MET A 35 10.87 -2.36 2.39
CA MET A 35 9.95 -1.22 2.32
C MET A 35 10.12 -0.28 3.52
N VAL A 36 10.27 -0.82 4.73
CA VAL A 36 10.53 -0.02 5.93
C VAL A 36 11.85 0.71 5.80
N THR A 37 12.90 0.03 5.37
CA THR A 37 14.24 0.62 5.19
C THR A 37 14.20 1.77 4.17
N LEU A 38 13.54 1.60 3.05
CA LEU A 38 13.40 2.62 2.02
C LEU A 38 12.57 3.80 2.52
N ARG A 39 11.39 3.57 3.10
CA ARG A 39 10.49 4.60 3.66
C ARG A 39 11.08 5.33 4.88
N SER A 40 12.08 4.76 5.54
CA SER A 40 12.83 5.43 6.63
C SER A 40 13.99 6.29 6.13
N THR A 41 14.30 6.27 4.83
CA THR A 41 15.36 7.08 4.24
C THR A 41 14.83 8.50 3.99
N PRO A 42 15.41 9.54 4.61
CA PRO A 42 14.97 10.92 4.38
C PRO A 42 15.15 11.35 2.92
N ASN A 43 14.26 12.19 2.41
CA ASN A 43 14.30 12.72 1.04
C ASN A 43 14.33 11.61 -0.02
N LEU A 44 13.43 10.62 0.11
CA LEU A 44 13.26 9.53 -0.84
C LEU A 44 11.77 9.26 -1.05
N ASN A 45 11.31 9.22 -2.29
CA ASN A 45 9.95 8.82 -2.62
C ASN A 45 9.93 7.34 -3.00
N ASN A 46 9.05 6.57 -2.37
CA ASN A 46 8.92 5.13 -2.58
C ASN A 46 7.54 4.81 -3.13
N TRP A 47 7.47 4.55 -4.43
CA TRP A 47 6.24 4.20 -5.13
C TRP A 47 6.09 2.68 -5.24
N ARG A 48 4.96 2.17 -4.79
CA ARG A 48 4.51 0.78 -4.93
C ARG A 48 3.13 0.76 -5.57
N PRO A 49 3.05 0.92 -6.91
CA PRO A 49 1.79 1.08 -7.64
C PRO A 49 1.01 -0.23 -7.76
N ALA A 50 -0.32 -0.12 -7.75
CA ALA A 50 -1.25 -1.24 -7.83
C ALA A 50 -1.46 -1.76 -9.27
N ASP A 51 -1.36 -0.88 -10.27
CA ASP A 51 -1.62 -1.21 -11.67
C ASP A 51 -0.89 -0.28 -12.65
N LEU A 52 -1.18 -0.42 -13.95
CA LEU A 52 -0.54 0.38 -15.00
C LEU A 52 -0.81 1.89 -14.88
N VAL A 53 -1.98 2.30 -14.38
CA VAL A 53 -2.34 3.72 -14.25
C VAL A 53 -1.48 4.35 -13.15
N GLU A 54 -1.41 3.74 -11.97
CA GLU A 54 -0.51 4.20 -10.92
C GLU A 54 0.96 4.11 -11.31
N THR A 55 1.34 3.08 -12.08
CA THR A 55 2.70 2.98 -12.65
C THR A 55 3.02 4.16 -13.55
N ALA A 56 2.12 4.58 -14.42
CA ALA A 56 2.34 5.73 -15.29
C ALA A 56 2.50 7.04 -14.48
N VAL A 57 1.69 7.22 -13.44
CA VAL A 57 1.80 8.38 -12.55
C VAL A 57 3.11 8.35 -11.74
N SER A 58 3.51 7.19 -11.23
CA SER A 58 4.78 7.04 -10.51
C SER A 58 5.99 7.38 -11.38
N TRP A 59 5.99 6.99 -12.66
CA TRP A 59 7.01 7.38 -13.63
C TRP A 59 6.98 8.88 -13.92
N LYS A 60 5.78 9.46 -14.13
CA LYS A 60 5.62 10.92 -14.29
C LYS A 60 6.23 11.65 -13.09
N SER A 61 5.90 11.25 -11.88
CA SER A 61 6.43 11.83 -10.65
C SER A 61 7.96 11.70 -10.58
N ALA A 62 8.50 10.51 -10.85
CA ALA A 62 9.93 10.24 -10.81
C ALA A 62 10.73 11.10 -11.81
N VAL A 63 10.27 11.19 -13.07
CA VAL A 63 10.92 11.97 -14.13
C VAL A 63 10.82 13.48 -13.87
N SER A 64 9.74 13.93 -13.25
CA SER A 64 9.52 15.34 -12.92
C SER A 64 10.29 15.81 -11.67
N SER A 65 10.79 14.89 -10.86
CA SER A 65 11.53 15.22 -9.64
C SER A 65 12.83 15.93 -9.96
N GLN A 66 13.17 16.97 -9.18
CA GLN A 66 14.37 17.78 -9.36
C GLN A 66 15.43 17.55 -8.27
N LYS A 67 15.01 17.13 -7.07
CA LYS A 67 15.90 17.07 -5.89
C LYS A 67 15.66 15.83 -5.01
N THR A 68 14.67 15.03 -5.36
CA THR A 68 14.30 13.85 -4.57
C THR A 68 14.46 12.61 -5.44
N PRO A 69 15.30 11.64 -5.07
CA PRO A 69 15.35 10.36 -5.76
C PRO A 69 14.07 9.59 -5.54
N THR A 70 13.77 8.70 -6.47
CA THR A 70 12.54 7.91 -6.46
C THR A 70 12.86 6.42 -6.62
N CYS A 71 12.32 5.60 -5.74
CA CYS A 71 12.25 4.16 -5.90
C CYS A 71 10.90 3.78 -6.52
N LEU A 72 10.92 3.05 -7.61
CA LEU A 72 9.75 2.47 -8.26
C LEU A 72 9.79 0.96 -8.00
N ILE A 73 8.82 0.45 -7.24
CA ILE A 73 8.82 -0.90 -6.68
C ILE A 73 7.63 -1.66 -7.25
N TYR A 74 7.90 -2.67 -8.07
CA TYR A 74 6.88 -3.38 -8.85
C TYR A 74 6.74 -4.84 -8.43
N SER A 75 5.53 -5.35 -8.54
CA SER A 75 5.24 -6.78 -8.38
C SER A 75 5.89 -7.60 -9.51
N ARG A 76 6.20 -8.86 -9.21
CA ARG A 76 6.57 -9.85 -10.23
C ARG A 76 5.35 -10.29 -11.02
N GLN A 77 4.25 -10.54 -10.34
CA GLN A 77 2.99 -10.98 -10.94
C GLN A 77 2.27 -9.83 -11.64
N GLY A 78 1.48 -10.18 -12.65
CA GLY A 78 0.56 -9.23 -13.28
C GLY A 78 -0.53 -8.80 -12.29
N THR A 79 -0.95 -7.54 -12.37
CA THR A 79 -2.05 -6.98 -11.60
C THR A 79 -3.22 -6.63 -12.50
N SER A 80 -4.43 -6.68 -11.96
CA SER A 80 -5.64 -6.30 -12.71
C SER A 80 -5.72 -4.77 -12.86
N ALA A 81 -6.27 -4.32 -13.98
CA ALA A 81 -6.58 -2.90 -14.16
C ALA A 81 -7.74 -2.48 -13.25
N ILE A 82 -7.53 -1.47 -12.45
CA ILE A 82 -8.53 -0.90 -11.55
C ILE A 82 -9.21 0.29 -12.22
N LYS A 83 -10.56 0.28 -12.23
CA LYS A 83 -11.34 1.39 -12.78
C LYS A 83 -11.23 2.61 -11.86
N ARG A 84 -11.04 3.79 -12.47
CA ARG A 84 -10.97 5.08 -11.76
C ARG A 84 -11.68 6.16 -12.55
N SER A 85 -12.26 7.10 -11.84
CA SER A 85 -12.72 8.36 -12.44
C SER A 85 -11.52 9.25 -12.81
N PRO A 86 -11.69 10.25 -13.70
CA PRO A 86 -10.64 11.23 -13.98
C PRO A 86 -10.13 11.95 -12.72
N ASP A 87 -11.01 12.24 -11.77
CA ASP A 87 -10.65 12.89 -10.52
C ASP A 87 -9.76 11.98 -9.67
N GLN A 88 -10.10 10.70 -9.52
CA GLN A 88 -9.26 9.74 -8.82
C GLN A 88 -7.88 9.58 -9.45
N ILE A 89 -7.80 9.59 -10.80
CA ILE A 89 -6.50 9.55 -11.49
C ILE A 89 -5.65 10.79 -11.15
N SER A 90 -6.26 11.97 -11.06
CA SER A 90 -5.54 13.20 -10.67
C SER A 90 -5.04 13.17 -9.23
N MET A 91 -5.72 12.43 -8.35
CA MET A 91 -5.35 12.32 -6.93
C MET A 91 -4.20 11.34 -6.66
N ILE A 92 -3.83 10.49 -7.63
CA ILE A 92 -2.70 9.55 -7.46
C ILE A 92 -1.39 10.31 -7.14
N ASP A 93 -1.18 11.48 -7.74
CA ASP A 93 -0.02 12.35 -7.49
C ASP A 93 0.11 12.78 -6.00
N MET A 94 -0.98 12.69 -5.22
CA MET A 94 -1.00 13.02 -3.78
C MET A 94 -0.42 11.89 -2.90
N GLY A 95 -0.08 10.74 -3.48
CA GLY A 95 0.55 9.61 -2.81
C GLY A 95 -0.41 8.62 -2.14
N GLY A 96 -1.64 9.03 -1.84
CA GLY A 96 -2.72 8.20 -1.31
C GLY A 96 -4.08 8.83 -1.63
N TYR A 97 -5.08 8.03 -2.00
CA TYR A 97 -6.39 8.52 -2.42
C TYR A 97 -7.49 7.47 -2.22
N LEU A 98 -8.75 7.93 -2.13
CA LEU A 98 -9.93 7.06 -2.02
C LEU A 98 -10.25 6.39 -3.36
N LEU A 99 -10.24 5.07 -3.40
CA LEU A 99 -10.69 4.25 -4.54
C LEU A 99 -12.16 3.89 -4.44
N GLU A 100 -12.59 3.48 -3.24
CA GLU A 100 -14.01 3.32 -2.91
C GLU A 100 -14.35 4.18 -1.72
N GLU A 101 -15.45 4.89 -1.82
CA GLU A 101 -15.92 5.85 -0.83
C GLU A 101 -17.41 5.60 -0.54
N SER A 102 -17.77 5.65 0.73
CA SER A 102 -19.15 5.63 1.23
C SER A 102 -19.29 6.75 2.24
N ASP A 103 -20.39 7.50 2.16
CA ASP A 103 -20.69 8.60 3.10
C ASP A 103 -20.85 8.07 4.54
N ASP A 104 -21.35 6.84 4.70
CA ASP A 104 -21.55 6.18 5.99
C ASP A 104 -20.69 4.91 6.06
N PHE A 105 -19.38 5.08 6.22
CA PHE A 105 -18.44 3.98 6.34
C PHE A 105 -18.10 3.63 7.79
N ASP A 106 -17.85 2.36 8.03
CA ASP A 106 -17.52 1.79 9.34
C ASP A 106 -16.00 1.79 9.59
N LEU A 107 -15.22 1.56 8.55
CA LEU A 107 -13.75 1.51 8.61
C LEU A 107 -13.11 1.93 7.29
N THR A 108 -11.80 2.18 7.33
CA THR A 108 -10.97 2.38 6.14
C THR A 108 -10.01 1.22 5.97
N ILE A 109 -9.96 0.61 4.77
CA ILE A 109 -8.94 -0.36 4.37
C ILE A 109 -7.92 0.35 3.50
N VAL A 110 -6.66 0.39 3.93
CA VAL A 110 -5.55 0.99 3.21
C VAL A 110 -4.68 -0.12 2.63
N ALA A 111 -4.35 -0.03 1.35
CA ALA A 111 -3.45 -0.99 0.71
C ALA A 111 -2.50 -0.30 -0.28
N SER A 112 -1.40 -0.94 -0.62
CA SER A 112 -0.48 -0.52 -1.68
C SER A 112 -0.15 -1.68 -2.61
N GLY A 113 0.30 -1.39 -3.82
CA GLY A 113 0.72 -2.42 -4.76
C GLY A 113 -0.36 -3.45 -5.07
N SER A 114 0.04 -4.71 -5.19
CA SER A 114 -0.87 -5.81 -5.55
C SER A 114 -1.99 -6.06 -4.54
N GLU A 115 -1.85 -5.63 -3.29
CA GLU A 115 -2.84 -5.84 -2.24
C GLU A 115 -4.06 -4.90 -2.36
N VAL A 116 -4.01 -3.87 -3.21
CA VAL A 116 -5.16 -2.98 -3.45
C VAL A 116 -6.36 -3.75 -4.01
N GLN A 117 -6.13 -4.71 -4.91
CA GLN A 117 -7.22 -5.55 -5.42
C GLN A 117 -7.85 -6.40 -4.30
N LEU A 118 -7.02 -6.96 -3.42
CA LEU A 118 -7.49 -7.73 -2.26
C LEU A 118 -8.35 -6.87 -1.32
N ALA A 119 -7.96 -5.62 -1.09
CA ALA A 119 -8.73 -4.67 -0.29
C ALA A 119 -10.10 -4.34 -0.92
N LEU A 120 -10.14 -4.15 -2.25
CA LEU A 120 -11.39 -3.93 -2.99
C LEU A 120 -12.33 -5.16 -2.92
N ASP A 121 -11.78 -6.35 -3.10
CA ASP A 121 -12.56 -7.59 -3.02
C ASP A 121 -13.14 -7.80 -1.61
N ALA A 122 -12.34 -7.56 -0.57
CA ALA A 122 -12.79 -7.65 0.81
C ALA A 122 -13.88 -6.59 1.14
N ALA A 123 -13.70 -5.34 0.70
CA ALA A 123 -14.70 -4.30 0.90
C ALA A 123 -16.03 -4.63 0.21
N LYS A 124 -15.96 -5.22 -0.98
CA LYS A 124 -17.16 -5.68 -1.70
C LYS A 124 -17.90 -6.78 -0.93
N GLU A 125 -17.18 -7.74 -0.33
CA GLU A 125 -17.80 -8.82 0.44
C GLU A 125 -18.33 -8.33 1.80
N LEU A 126 -17.65 -7.41 2.48
CA LEU A 126 -18.12 -6.78 3.73
C LEU A 126 -19.50 -6.12 3.57
N ARG A 127 -19.80 -5.56 2.40
CA ARG A 127 -21.13 -4.98 2.13
C ARG A 127 -22.27 -6.00 2.20
N ASN A 128 -22.02 -7.28 1.93
CA ASN A 128 -23.03 -8.33 2.09
C ASN A 128 -23.43 -8.51 3.56
N ASP A 129 -22.54 -8.13 4.48
CA ASP A 129 -22.77 -8.12 5.92
C ASP A 129 -23.19 -6.74 6.45
N SER A 130 -23.57 -5.82 5.57
CA SER A 130 -23.93 -4.44 5.88
C SER A 130 -22.82 -3.63 6.56
N ILE A 131 -21.56 -3.96 6.25
CA ILE A 131 -20.37 -3.23 6.69
C ILE A 131 -19.82 -2.45 5.49
N ASN A 132 -19.76 -1.13 5.61
CA ASN A 132 -19.23 -0.25 4.59
C ASN A 132 -17.76 0.06 4.87
N ALA A 133 -16.87 -0.31 3.96
CA ALA A 133 -15.47 0.02 4.05
C ALA A 133 -15.06 1.00 2.95
N ASN A 134 -14.43 2.11 3.35
CA ASN A 134 -13.66 2.91 2.40
C ASN A 134 -12.40 2.17 2.01
N VAL A 135 -12.01 2.24 0.74
CA VAL A 135 -10.75 1.68 0.27
C VAL A 135 -9.82 2.78 -0.22
N VAL A 136 -8.64 2.84 0.38
CA VAL A 136 -7.56 3.77 0.03
C VAL A 136 -6.45 3.01 -0.69
N SER A 137 -6.13 3.45 -1.90
CA SER A 137 -4.85 3.09 -2.51
C SER A 137 -3.77 4.06 -2.05
N MET A 138 -2.65 3.52 -1.56
CA MET A 138 -1.52 4.29 -1.03
C MET A 138 -0.24 3.97 -1.83
N PRO A 139 -0.16 4.38 -3.11
CA PRO A 139 1.00 4.05 -3.93
C PRO A 139 2.31 4.70 -3.45
N CYS A 140 2.25 5.83 -2.71
CA CYS A 140 3.45 6.48 -2.17
C CYS A 140 3.17 7.12 -0.81
N LEU A 141 3.44 6.38 0.27
CA LEU A 141 3.23 6.85 1.64
C LEU A 141 4.05 8.12 1.95
N ASP A 142 5.24 8.25 1.37
CA ASP A 142 6.12 9.41 1.63
C ASP A 142 5.47 10.71 1.14
N ILE A 143 4.95 10.72 -0.08
CA ILE A 143 4.25 11.90 -0.65
C ILE A 143 2.93 12.16 0.10
N PHE A 144 2.20 11.11 0.50
CA PHE A 144 0.98 11.27 1.28
C PHE A 144 1.23 11.95 2.62
N LEU A 145 2.31 11.59 3.29
CA LEU A 145 2.68 12.19 4.58
C LEU A 145 3.14 13.65 4.47
N ASP A 146 3.57 14.09 3.30
CA ASP A 146 3.93 15.47 3.00
C ASP A 146 2.69 16.34 2.68
N GLN A 147 1.51 15.75 2.51
CA GLN A 147 0.26 16.50 2.35
C GLN A 147 -0.14 17.20 3.66
N ASP A 148 -0.98 18.22 3.55
CA ASP A 148 -1.55 18.86 4.74
C ASP A 148 -2.46 17.91 5.54
N LYS A 149 -2.73 18.27 6.79
CA LYS A 149 -3.54 17.43 7.68
C LYS A 149 -4.99 17.34 7.27
N GLU A 150 -5.52 18.34 6.58
CA GLU A 150 -6.89 18.34 6.06
C GLU A 150 -7.04 17.24 5.02
N TYR A 151 -6.10 17.17 4.05
CA TYR A 151 -6.07 16.11 3.05
C TYR A 151 -5.87 14.74 3.68
N GLN A 152 -4.88 14.60 4.56
CA GLN A 152 -4.61 13.32 5.23
C GLN A 152 -5.85 12.81 5.98
N ASN A 153 -6.54 13.68 6.73
CA ASN A 153 -7.74 13.32 7.49
C ASN A 153 -8.96 13.05 6.59
N LYS A 154 -9.03 13.68 5.43
CA LYS A 154 -10.05 13.36 4.42
C LYS A 154 -9.88 11.95 3.87
N ILE A 155 -8.65 11.54 3.62
CA ILE A 155 -8.34 10.21 3.05
C ILE A 155 -8.40 9.12 4.12
N ILE A 156 -7.85 9.38 5.31
CA ILE A 156 -7.85 8.48 6.47
C ILE A 156 -8.46 9.24 7.63
N ASN A 157 -9.76 8.99 7.87
CA ASN A 157 -10.47 9.63 8.98
C ASN A 157 -9.94 9.09 10.33
N PRO A 158 -9.36 9.95 11.18
CA PRO A 158 -8.75 9.51 12.45
C PRO A 158 -9.77 8.99 13.49
N GLU A 159 -11.07 9.23 13.28
CA GLU A 159 -12.14 8.79 14.18
C GLU A 159 -12.72 7.43 13.81
N LYS A 160 -12.28 6.84 12.69
CA LYS A 160 -12.74 5.53 12.21
C LYS A 160 -11.59 4.52 12.24
N PRO A 161 -11.90 3.23 12.50
CA PRO A 161 -10.89 2.19 12.47
C PRO A 161 -10.17 2.08 11.13
N VAL A 162 -8.88 1.78 11.17
CA VAL A 162 -8.05 1.60 9.98
C VAL A 162 -7.45 0.19 9.96
N LEU A 163 -7.62 -0.49 8.84
CA LEU A 163 -6.94 -1.74 8.52
C LEU A 163 -5.98 -1.51 7.37
N VAL A 164 -4.69 -1.73 7.59
CA VAL A 164 -3.70 -1.74 6.50
C VAL A 164 -3.45 -3.15 6.00
N VAL A 165 -3.30 -3.31 4.69
CA VAL A 165 -2.96 -4.58 4.04
C VAL A 165 -1.78 -4.35 3.12
N GLU A 166 -0.59 -4.80 3.52
CA GLU A 166 0.62 -4.72 2.70
C GLU A 166 1.53 -5.91 2.95
N CYS A 167 1.91 -6.60 1.89
CA CYS A 167 2.80 -7.78 1.91
C CYS A 167 4.26 -7.38 2.15
N ALA A 168 4.51 -6.74 3.29
CA ALA A 168 5.79 -6.25 3.79
C ALA A 168 5.74 -6.12 5.32
N HIS A 169 6.85 -5.73 5.94
CA HIS A 169 6.90 -5.51 7.40
C HIS A 169 6.04 -4.29 7.79
N PRO A 170 5.18 -4.38 8.85
CA PRO A 170 4.16 -3.39 9.18
C PRO A 170 4.69 -2.04 9.68
N ASN A 171 5.95 -1.94 10.11
CA ASN A 171 6.49 -0.76 10.81
C ASN A 171 6.35 0.58 10.06
N SER A 172 6.29 0.58 8.74
CA SER A 172 6.09 1.82 7.97
C SER A 172 4.75 2.48 8.26
N TRP A 173 3.74 1.69 8.62
CA TRP A 173 2.35 2.11 8.69
C TRP A 173 1.96 2.72 10.03
N TYR A 174 2.70 2.42 11.12
CA TYR A 174 2.42 2.99 12.45
C TYR A 174 2.53 4.51 12.52
N ARG A 175 3.03 5.16 11.46
CA ARG A 175 3.07 6.63 11.33
C ARG A 175 1.69 7.27 11.07
N ILE A 176 0.72 6.47 10.59
CA ILE A 176 -0.64 6.93 10.23
C ILE A 176 -1.73 6.22 11.02
N LEU A 177 -1.37 5.32 11.91
CA LEU A 177 -2.29 4.46 12.64
C LEU A 177 -2.46 4.90 14.09
N ASN A 178 -3.66 4.72 14.61
CA ASN A 178 -3.98 4.82 16.02
C ASN A 178 -3.68 3.49 16.75
N ARG A 179 -3.79 3.50 18.09
CA ARG A 179 -3.43 2.36 18.94
C ARG A 179 -4.22 1.08 18.64
N ASN A 180 -5.48 1.21 18.22
CA ASN A 180 -6.38 0.08 17.99
C ASN A 180 -6.41 -0.38 16.52
N ASP A 181 -5.81 0.40 15.62
CA ASP A 181 -5.72 0.05 14.21
C ASP A 181 -4.86 -1.19 13.99
N LYS A 182 -5.09 -1.90 12.89
CA LYS A 182 -4.39 -3.17 12.59
C LYS A 182 -3.69 -3.13 11.24
N VAL A 183 -2.65 -3.94 11.14
CA VAL A 183 -1.91 -4.16 9.90
C VAL A 183 -1.87 -5.67 9.63
N ILE A 184 -2.31 -6.08 8.45
CA ILE A 184 -1.97 -7.39 7.90
C ILE A 184 -0.66 -7.20 7.14
N GLY A 185 0.42 -7.69 7.73
CA GLY A 185 1.80 -7.59 7.23
C GLY A 185 2.59 -8.85 7.56
N ILE A 186 3.89 -8.85 7.27
CA ILE A 186 4.79 -9.99 7.53
C ILE A 186 5.92 -9.51 8.44
N GLU A 187 6.08 -10.18 9.59
CA GLU A 187 7.14 -9.89 10.57
C GLU A 187 8.23 -10.96 10.60
N THR A 188 8.10 -12.01 9.80
CA THR A 188 9.09 -13.08 9.62
C THR A 188 9.68 -13.05 8.23
N PHE A 189 10.72 -13.83 7.97
CA PHE A 189 11.16 -14.07 6.60
C PHE A 189 10.11 -14.86 5.82
N GLY A 190 10.16 -14.74 4.48
CA GLY A 190 9.32 -15.53 3.60
C GLY A 190 9.72 -17.02 3.56
N GLU A 191 9.05 -17.75 2.69
CA GLU A 191 9.28 -19.19 2.50
C GLU A 191 9.30 -19.55 1.02
N SER A 192 9.73 -20.78 0.67
CA SER A 192 9.79 -21.25 -0.71
C SER A 192 8.57 -22.10 -1.03
N ALA A 193 7.63 -21.53 -1.79
CA ALA A 193 6.44 -22.19 -2.30
C ALA A 193 5.86 -21.36 -3.46
N PRO A 194 4.83 -21.83 -4.19
CA PRO A 194 4.12 -21.01 -5.16
C PRO A 194 3.58 -19.71 -4.54
N GLY A 195 3.72 -18.59 -5.23
CA GLY A 195 3.40 -17.27 -4.69
C GLY A 195 1.96 -17.13 -4.15
N SER A 196 0.98 -17.77 -4.81
CA SER A 196 -0.41 -17.80 -4.33
C SER A 196 -0.59 -18.57 -3.02
N GLU A 197 0.17 -19.64 -2.82
CA GLU A 197 0.16 -20.39 -1.57
C GLU A 197 0.79 -19.58 -0.43
N LEU A 198 1.90 -18.86 -0.74
CA LEU A 198 2.55 -17.98 0.23
C LEU A 198 1.66 -16.82 0.64
N LEU A 199 1.00 -16.15 -0.30
CA LEU A 199 0.03 -15.10 0.02
C LEU A 199 -1.05 -15.62 0.97
N ASN A 200 -1.60 -16.81 0.70
CA ASN A 200 -2.60 -17.41 1.56
C ASN A 200 -2.02 -17.80 2.94
N HIS A 201 -0.83 -18.40 2.98
CA HIS A 201 -0.14 -18.80 4.21
C HIS A 201 0.11 -17.60 5.14
N PHE A 202 0.56 -16.48 4.59
CA PHE A 202 0.80 -15.24 5.35
C PHE A 202 -0.48 -14.41 5.58
N GLY A 203 -1.64 -14.92 5.20
CA GLY A 203 -2.93 -14.30 5.49
C GLY A 203 -3.35 -13.19 4.52
N PHE A 204 -2.72 -13.08 3.35
CA PHE A 204 -3.14 -12.16 2.29
C PHE A 204 -4.24 -12.82 1.43
N ASN A 205 -5.40 -13.03 2.05
CA ASN A 205 -6.61 -13.52 1.43
C ASN A 205 -7.84 -12.78 1.94
N THR A 206 -8.91 -12.80 1.17
CA THR A 206 -10.14 -12.04 1.44
C THR A 206 -10.75 -12.39 2.80
N ASP A 207 -10.78 -13.69 3.17
CA ASP A 207 -11.35 -14.14 4.42
C ASP A 207 -10.65 -13.53 5.64
N ASN A 208 -9.32 -13.48 5.63
CA ASN A 208 -8.55 -12.90 6.73
C ASN A 208 -8.71 -11.38 6.81
N VAL A 209 -8.78 -10.68 5.67
CA VAL A 209 -9.04 -9.24 5.63
C VAL A 209 -10.42 -8.95 6.22
N ILE A 210 -11.46 -9.68 5.82
CA ILE A 210 -12.83 -9.55 6.33
C ILE A 210 -12.88 -9.84 7.84
N LYS A 211 -12.27 -10.94 8.27
CA LYS A 211 -12.22 -11.31 9.69
C LYS A 211 -11.56 -10.22 10.54
N THR A 212 -10.44 -9.70 10.06
CA THR A 212 -9.70 -8.64 10.76
C THR A 212 -10.47 -7.33 10.79
N ALA A 213 -11.11 -6.94 9.68
CA ALA A 213 -11.97 -5.77 9.61
C ALA A 213 -13.14 -5.85 10.60
N LYS A 214 -13.84 -6.99 10.64
CA LYS A 214 -14.94 -7.23 11.59
C LYS A 214 -14.48 -7.14 13.04
N SER A 215 -13.29 -7.64 13.36
CA SER A 215 -12.77 -7.52 14.73
C SER A 215 -12.47 -6.10 15.14
N LEU A 216 -12.06 -5.23 14.20
CA LEU A 216 -11.79 -3.81 14.46
C LEU A 216 -13.06 -2.98 14.78
N ILE A 217 -14.19 -3.36 14.20
CA ILE A 217 -15.46 -2.64 14.40
C ILE A 217 -16.12 -3.05 15.73
N ASN A 218 -15.85 -4.26 16.23
CA ASN A 218 -16.46 -4.81 17.43
C ASN A 218 -15.63 -4.59 18.71
N ASP A 219 -14.40 -4.12 18.58
CA ASP A 219 -13.49 -3.76 19.69
C ASP A 219 -13.69 -2.29 20.09
#